data_83b9edee37069756007c860e3005e144
#
_entry.id   83b9edee37069756007c860e3005e144
#
_cell.length_a   1.000
_cell.length_b   1.000
_cell.length_c   1.000
_cell.angle_alpha   90.00
_cell.angle_beta   90.00
_cell.angle_gamma   90.00
#
_symmetry.space_group_name_H-M   'P 1'
#
loop_
_entity.id
_entity.type
_entity.pdbx_description
1 polymer ?
#
loop_
_entity_poly.entity_id
_entity_poly.type
_entity_poly.pdbx_seq_one_letter_code
_entity_poly.pdbx_strand_id
1 'polypeptide(L)'
;MNILITTGIFPPDVGGPAKFVPLIADNLSKNHVLNVITLSEESNNIDEFDYGILRIRRKQNKLYRFLKTVMLIIKEGRKVNIIFVNGLWLEVYIANLFLRKKTIRKIVGDPVWEKLYTQYKIDDNFDQFQQKKYTLKIELLKFLRGFTLKSNNTIVVPSKHLMNFVKNLGFKGRLLQINNGTKITKSKKTNKDSFEFLIVSR
;
A
#
# COMPACT_ATOMS: atom_id res chain seq x y z
N MET A 1 -5.64 8.96 -18.98
CA MET A 1 -6.58 8.13 -18.19
C MET A 1 -6.79 8.77 -16.84
N ASN A 2 -7.89 8.44 -16.15
CA ASN A 2 -8.13 8.89 -14.79
C ASN A 2 -7.76 7.77 -13.83
N ILE A 3 -6.93 8.08 -12.83
CA ILE A 3 -6.36 7.10 -11.88
C ILE A 3 -6.68 7.54 -10.45
N LEU A 4 -7.11 6.60 -9.62
CA LEU A 4 -7.23 6.78 -8.18
C LEU A 4 -6.13 5.96 -7.49
N ILE A 5 -5.31 6.61 -6.67
CA ILE A 5 -4.35 5.91 -5.79
C ILE A 5 -4.90 5.89 -4.37
N THR A 6 -4.82 4.75 -3.71
CA THR A 6 -5.17 4.62 -2.30
C THR A 6 -3.96 4.20 -1.48
N THR A 7 -3.70 4.87 -0.37
CA THR A 7 -2.58 4.59 0.52
C THR A 7 -2.95 4.83 2.00
N GLY A 8 -2.31 4.10 2.90
CA GLY A 8 -2.52 4.28 4.34
C GLY A 8 -1.78 5.47 4.93
N ILE A 9 -0.67 5.90 4.30
CA ILE A 9 0.16 7.04 4.69
C ILE A 9 0.66 7.77 3.45
N PHE A 10 0.79 9.10 3.57
CA PHE A 10 1.29 10.01 2.54
C PHE A 10 1.98 11.19 3.22
N PRO A 11 2.89 11.93 2.57
CA PRO A 11 3.50 13.10 3.22
C PRO A 11 2.45 14.03 3.86
N PRO A 12 2.74 14.60 5.04
CA PRO A 12 4.01 14.62 5.77
C PRO A 12 4.31 13.36 6.61
N ASP A 13 3.47 12.34 6.60
CA ASP A 13 3.73 11.07 7.30
C ASP A 13 5.08 10.47 6.84
N VAL A 14 5.75 9.75 7.74
CA VAL A 14 7.04 9.09 7.46
C VAL A 14 6.83 7.59 7.25
N GLY A 15 7.38 7.04 6.17
CA GLY A 15 7.33 5.60 5.89
C GLY A 15 7.53 5.26 4.41
N GLY A 16 7.64 3.98 4.11
CA GLY A 16 7.84 3.47 2.75
C GLY A 16 6.79 3.97 1.74
N PRO A 17 5.49 3.80 2.03
CA PRO A 17 4.44 4.32 1.15
C PRO A 17 4.49 5.85 0.97
N ALA A 18 4.82 6.61 2.02
CA ALA A 18 4.92 8.07 1.96
C ALA A 18 6.09 8.57 1.09
N LYS A 19 7.11 7.73 0.84
CA LYS A 19 8.17 8.00 -0.13
C LYS A 19 7.84 7.50 -1.53
N PHE A 20 7.22 6.33 -1.62
CA PHE A 20 6.98 5.65 -2.89
C PHE A 20 5.78 6.22 -3.65
N VAL A 21 4.66 6.51 -2.96
CA VAL A 21 3.43 6.96 -3.63
C VAL A 21 3.61 8.31 -4.33
N PRO A 22 4.23 9.35 -3.72
CA PRO A 22 4.52 10.59 -4.42
C PRO A 22 5.36 10.37 -5.69
N LEU A 23 6.43 9.56 -5.61
CA LEU A 23 7.28 9.28 -6.79
C LEU A 23 6.49 8.72 -7.99
N ILE A 24 5.56 7.82 -7.72
CA ILE A 24 4.69 7.27 -8.77
C ILE A 24 3.65 8.30 -9.21
N ALA A 25 3.01 8.99 -8.27
CA ALA A 25 1.99 9.97 -8.55
C ALA A 25 2.53 11.12 -9.39
N ASP A 26 3.70 11.68 -9.05
CA ASP A 26 4.39 12.73 -9.81
C ASP A 26 4.70 12.31 -11.26
N ASN A 27 5.06 11.04 -11.47
CA ASN A 27 5.31 10.56 -12.82
C ASN A 27 4.03 10.28 -13.60
N LEU A 28 2.99 9.78 -12.94
CA LEU A 28 1.72 9.48 -13.60
C LEU A 28 0.92 10.76 -13.89
N SER A 29 0.99 11.79 -13.04
CA SER A 29 0.27 13.05 -13.19
C SER A 29 0.67 13.82 -14.46
N LYS A 30 1.89 13.61 -14.96
CA LYS A 30 2.37 14.21 -16.22
C LYS A 30 1.49 13.88 -17.43
N ASN A 31 0.86 12.70 -17.45
CA ASN A 31 0.10 12.21 -18.60
C ASN A 31 -1.31 11.72 -18.24
N HIS A 32 -1.70 11.79 -16.96
CA HIS A 32 -2.95 11.24 -16.46
C HIS A 32 -3.57 12.16 -15.40
N VAL A 33 -4.87 12.20 -15.34
CA VAL A 33 -5.60 12.84 -14.23
C VAL A 33 -5.55 11.89 -13.03
N LEU A 34 -5.09 12.39 -11.90
CA LEU A 34 -4.79 11.57 -10.74
C LEU A 34 -5.34 12.18 -9.45
N ASN A 35 -5.90 11.33 -8.60
CA ASN A 35 -6.26 11.65 -7.23
C ASN A 35 -5.68 10.61 -6.28
N VAL A 36 -5.26 11.05 -5.08
CA VAL A 36 -4.76 10.20 -4.00
C VAL A 36 -5.73 10.25 -2.83
N ILE A 37 -6.18 9.11 -2.32
CA ILE A 37 -6.89 8.99 -1.05
C ILE A 37 -5.93 8.43 -0.01
N THR A 38 -5.79 9.14 1.13
CA THR A 38 -4.90 8.75 2.22
C THR A 38 -5.50 9.00 3.60
N LEU A 39 -4.96 8.31 4.61
CA LEU A 39 -5.21 8.66 6.00
C LEU A 39 -4.13 9.63 6.48
N SER A 40 -4.50 10.66 7.24
CA SER A 40 -3.57 11.65 7.79
C SER A 40 -3.94 12.01 9.22
N GLU A 41 -2.97 12.44 10.01
CA GLU A 41 -3.22 13.05 11.32
C GLU A 41 -3.77 14.48 11.16
N GLU A 42 -3.34 15.19 10.13
CA GLU A 42 -3.73 16.55 9.82
C GLU A 42 -4.67 16.60 8.61
N SER A 43 -5.71 17.41 8.72
CA SER A 43 -6.75 17.53 7.67
C SER A 43 -6.49 18.67 6.66
N ASN A 44 -5.61 19.61 6.98
CA ASN A 44 -5.49 20.90 6.28
C ASN A 44 -4.08 21.22 5.77
N ASN A 45 -3.34 20.23 5.29
CA ASN A 45 -2.08 20.53 4.62
C ASN A 45 -2.36 21.15 3.26
N ILE A 46 -1.75 22.29 2.98
CA ILE A 46 -1.64 22.83 1.62
C ILE A 46 -0.65 21.91 0.90
N ASP A 47 -1.19 21.05 0.06
CA ASP A 47 -0.40 20.10 -0.69
C ASP A 47 0.13 20.78 -1.96
N GLU A 48 1.45 20.90 -2.10
CA GLU A 48 2.14 21.42 -3.29
C GLU A 48 2.32 20.33 -4.36
N PHE A 49 1.25 19.58 -4.66
CA PHE A 49 1.27 18.53 -5.67
C PHE A 49 0.34 18.88 -6.84
N ASP A 50 0.75 18.53 -8.06
CA ASP A 50 -0.02 18.76 -9.31
C ASP A 50 -1.23 17.82 -9.46
N TYR A 51 -1.67 17.17 -8.37
CA TYR A 51 -2.80 16.24 -8.35
C TYR A 51 -3.59 16.35 -7.04
N GLY A 52 -4.85 15.93 -7.07
CA GLY A 52 -5.73 16.03 -5.91
C GLY A 52 -5.36 15.04 -4.79
N ILE A 53 -5.29 15.52 -3.55
CA ILE A 53 -5.08 14.70 -2.37
C ILE A 53 -6.27 14.81 -1.44
N LEU A 54 -6.92 13.68 -1.19
CA LEU A 54 -8.10 13.56 -0.34
C LEU A 54 -7.72 12.88 0.97
N ARG A 55 -7.63 13.66 2.04
CA ARG A 55 -7.19 13.22 3.36
C ARG A 55 -8.37 12.86 4.25
N ILE A 56 -8.27 11.71 4.91
CA ILE A 56 -9.21 11.27 5.93
C ILE A 56 -8.48 11.26 7.27
N ARG A 57 -9.03 11.95 8.26
CA ARG A 57 -8.42 12.07 9.58
C ARG A 57 -8.28 10.69 10.24
N ARG A 58 -7.05 10.34 10.66
CA ARG A 58 -6.71 9.03 11.23
C ARG A 58 -7.31 8.85 12.64
N LYS A 59 -7.26 9.89 13.44
CA LYS A 59 -7.78 9.92 14.82
C LYS A 59 -9.32 10.06 14.86
N GLN A 60 -10.03 9.11 14.25
CA GLN A 60 -11.48 9.00 14.29
C GLN A 60 -11.88 7.61 14.75
N ASN A 61 -13.14 7.44 15.13
CA ASN A 61 -13.70 6.12 15.38
C ASN A 61 -13.41 5.21 14.20
N LYS A 62 -12.90 3.99 14.46
CA LYS A 62 -12.41 3.06 13.42
C LYS A 62 -13.50 2.70 12.41
N LEU A 63 -14.74 2.45 12.87
CA LEU A 63 -15.86 2.09 12.00
C LEU A 63 -16.29 3.29 11.14
N TYR A 64 -16.43 4.45 11.74
CA TYR A 64 -16.78 5.69 11.02
C TYR A 64 -15.74 6.02 9.95
N ARG A 65 -14.45 5.95 10.30
CA ARG A 65 -13.35 6.16 9.35
C ARG A 65 -13.39 5.17 8.20
N PHE A 66 -13.60 3.88 8.50
CA PHE A 66 -13.73 2.83 7.50
C PHE A 66 -14.86 3.12 6.50
N LEU A 67 -16.07 3.39 7.01
CA LEU A 67 -17.24 3.71 6.16
C LEU A 67 -17.02 4.99 5.35
N LYS A 68 -16.48 6.04 5.98
CA LYS A 68 -16.13 7.29 5.29
C LYS A 68 -15.13 7.06 4.17
N THR A 69 -14.11 6.21 4.41
CA THR A 69 -13.11 5.87 3.39
C THR A 69 -13.75 5.11 2.24
N VAL A 70 -14.58 4.12 2.51
CA VAL A 70 -15.32 3.36 1.47
C VAL A 70 -16.18 4.29 0.63
N MET A 71 -16.96 5.17 1.26
CA MET A 71 -17.83 6.13 0.53
C MET A 71 -17.01 7.08 -0.33
N LEU A 72 -15.87 7.58 0.18
CA LEU A 72 -14.99 8.45 -0.60
C LEU A 72 -14.38 7.72 -1.79
N ILE A 73 -13.94 6.46 -1.60
CA ILE A 73 -13.44 5.61 -2.71
C ILE A 73 -14.54 5.37 -3.75
N ILE A 74 -15.80 5.14 -3.33
CA ILE A 74 -16.92 4.98 -4.26
C ILE A 74 -17.15 6.29 -5.04
N LYS A 75 -17.18 7.44 -4.35
CA LYS A 75 -17.40 8.74 -4.99
C LYS A 75 -16.34 9.04 -6.05
N GLU A 76 -15.07 8.94 -5.69
CA GLU A 76 -13.97 9.25 -6.61
C GLU A 76 -13.73 8.12 -7.63
N GLY A 77 -13.93 6.87 -7.22
CA GLY A 77 -13.77 5.71 -8.08
C GLY A 77 -14.74 5.66 -9.27
N ARG A 78 -15.91 6.29 -9.17
CA ARG A 78 -16.84 6.44 -10.33
C ARG A 78 -16.21 7.20 -11.47
N LYS A 79 -15.33 8.15 -11.17
CA LYS A 79 -14.71 9.10 -12.14
C LYS A 79 -13.44 8.53 -12.78
N VAL A 80 -12.91 7.38 -12.32
CA VAL A 80 -11.63 6.86 -12.75
C VAL A 80 -11.73 5.59 -13.57
N ASN A 81 -10.67 5.29 -14.32
CA ASN A 81 -10.55 4.07 -15.12
C ASN A 81 -9.91 2.93 -14.32
N ILE A 82 -8.98 3.26 -13.41
CA ILE A 82 -8.15 2.30 -12.68
C ILE A 82 -8.00 2.77 -11.24
N ILE A 83 -7.97 1.82 -10.29
CA ILE A 83 -7.61 2.06 -8.89
C ILE A 83 -6.26 1.38 -8.61
N PHE A 84 -5.25 2.19 -8.24
CA PHE A 84 -3.95 1.70 -7.77
C PHE A 84 -3.97 1.59 -6.25
N VAL A 85 -3.84 0.36 -5.75
CA VAL A 85 -4.00 0.01 -4.33
C VAL A 85 -2.63 -0.18 -3.70
N ASN A 86 -2.12 0.84 -3.00
CA ASN A 86 -0.91 0.76 -2.19
C ASN A 86 -1.21 0.62 -0.68
N GLY A 87 -2.46 0.77 -0.29
CA GLY A 87 -3.01 0.62 1.05
C GLY A 87 -4.53 0.69 1.03
N LEU A 88 -5.18 0.62 2.19
CA LEU A 88 -6.65 0.66 2.32
C LEU A 88 -7.33 -0.47 1.50
N TRP A 89 -6.69 -1.64 1.50
CA TRP A 89 -7.05 -2.75 0.62
C TRP A 89 -8.45 -3.32 0.90
N LEU A 90 -8.91 -3.30 2.16
CA LEU A 90 -10.23 -3.78 2.54
C LEU A 90 -11.31 -2.77 2.12
N GLU A 91 -11.04 -1.48 2.33
CA GLU A 91 -11.93 -0.39 1.93
C GLU A 91 -12.08 -0.35 0.40
N VAL A 92 -10.99 -0.52 -0.33
CA VAL A 92 -11.02 -0.63 -1.80
C VAL A 92 -11.80 -1.85 -2.24
N TYR A 93 -11.60 -3.01 -1.59
CA TYR A 93 -12.34 -4.22 -1.92
C TYR A 93 -13.85 -3.99 -1.81
N ILE A 94 -14.33 -3.47 -0.65
CA ILE A 94 -15.75 -3.19 -0.43
C ILE A 94 -16.28 -2.16 -1.45
N ALA A 95 -15.56 -1.07 -1.67
CA ALA A 95 -15.95 -0.06 -2.65
C ALA A 95 -16.03 -0.64 -4.06
N ASN A 96 -15.09 -1.53 -4.43
CA ASN A 96 -15.01 -2.08 -5.78
C ASN A 96 -16.07 -3.15 -6.09
N LEU A 97 -16.76 -3.70 -5.08
CA LEU A 97 -17.96 -4.51 -5.30
C LEU A 97 -19.06 -3.70 -6.06
N PHE A 98 -19.11 -2.39 -5.80
CA PHE A 98 -20.06 -1.47 -6.44
C PHE A 98 -19.48 -0.84 -7.70
N LEU A 99 -18.18 -0.57 -7.73
CA LEU A 99 -17.51 0.17 -8.81
C LEU A 99 -17.12 -0.73 -9.99
N ARG A 100 -16.73 -1.97 -9.72
CA ARG A 100 -16.24 -2.94 -10.72
C ARG A 100 -15.10 -2.41 -11.60
N LYS A 101 -14.23 -1.57 -11.01
CA LYS A 101 -13.06 -1.00 -11.69
C LYS A 101 -11.89 -1.96 -11.73
N LYS A 102 -11.02 -1.81 -12.74
CA LYS A 102 -9.74 -2.51 -12.77
C LYS A 102 -8.87 -2.05 -11.60
N THR A 103 -8.28 -3.01 -10.88
CA THR A 103 -7.41 -2.74 -9.74
C THR A 103 -6.01 -3.25 -10.01
N ILE A 104 -5.02 -2.44 -9.65
CA ILE A 104 -3.60 -2.81 -9.58
C ILE A 104 -3.19 -2.67 -8.13
N ARG A 105 -2.84 -3.78 -7.47
CA ARG A 105 -2.43 -3.77 -6.07
C ARG A 105 -0.94 -3.99 -5.93
N LYS A 106 -0.26 -3.07 -5.25
CA LYS A 106 1.12 -3.26 -4.83
C LYS A 106 1.18 -3.94 -3.47
N ILE A 107 1.97 -5.00 -3.36
CA ILE A 107 2.20 -5.75 -2.13
C ILE A 107 3.70 -5.72 -1.83
N VAL A 108 4.06 -5.14 -0.69
CA VAL A 108 5.45 -5.03 -0.21
C VAL A 108 5.71 -5.87 1.04
N GLY A 109 4.66 -6.45 1.63
CA GLY A 109 4.68 -7.30 2.81
C GLY A 109 3.30 -7.90 3.08
N ASP A 110 3.15 -8.59 4.20
CA ASP A 110 1.87 -9.10 4.67
C ASP A 110 1.31 -8.18 5.78
N PRO A 111 0.25 -7.43 5.52
CA PRO A 111 -0.28 -6.49 6.50
C PRO A 111 -0.82 -7.17 7.78
N VAL A 112 -1.17 -8.45 7.73
CA VAL A 112 -1.61 -9.20 8.91
C VAL A 112 -0.40 -9.56 9.77
N TRP A 113 0.67 -10.09 9.15
CA TRP A 113 1.92 -10.40 9.84
C TRP A 113 2.57 -9.14 10.42
N GLU A 114 2.72 -8.08 9.64
CA GLU A 114 3.30 -6.80 10.07
C GLU A 114 2.57 -6.22 11.28
N LYS A 115 1.24 -6.26 11.26
CA LYS A 115 0.43 -5.79 12.39
C LYS A 115 0.65 -6.63 13.64
N LEU A 116 0.72 -7.95 13.51
CA LEU A 116 0.91 -8.84 14.67
C LEU A 116 2.35 -8.74 15.20
N TYR A 117 3.34 -8.67 14.33
CA TYR A 117 4.72 -8.48 14.69
C TYR A 117 4.93 -7.18 15.49
N THR A 118 4.34 -6.07 15.04
CA THR A 118 4.50 -4.76 15.69
C THR A 118 3.65 -4.60 16.94
N GLN A 119 2.42 -5.09 16.98
CA GLN A 119 1.48 -4.87 18.08
C GLN A 119 1.48 -5.96 19.13
N TYR A 120 1.70 -7.21 18.73
CA TYR A 120 1.61 -8.39 19.61
C TYR A 120 2.97 -9.06 19.83
N LYS A 121 4.06 -8.49 19.23
CA LYS A 121 5.45 -8.99 19.39
C LYS A 121 5.58 -10.51 19.18
N ILE A 122 4.93 -11.02 18.11
CA ILE A 122 5.11 -12.42 17.74
C ILE A 122 6.56 -12.63 17.26
N ASP A 123 7.17 -13.74 17.68
CA ASP A 123 8.55 -14.09 17.31
C ASP A 123 8.63 -14.84 15.97
N ASP A 124 7.50 -15.29 15.43
CA ASP A 124 7.44 -16.01 14.16
C ASP A 124 7.86 -15.12 13.00
N ASN A 125 8.82 -15.56 12.20
CA ASN A 125 9.18 -14.89 10.97
C ASN A 125 8.05 -14.95 9.92
N PHE A 126 8.23 -14.27 8.80
CA PHE A 126 7.20 -14.18 7.76
C PHE A 126 6.71 -15.56 7.27
N ASP A 127 7.63 -16.50 6.99
CA ASP A 127 7.29 -17.81 6.44
C ASP A 127 6.66 -18.74 7.49
N GLN A 128 7.17 -18.73 8.71
CA GLN A 128 6.59 -19.45 9.85
C GLN A 128 5.16 -18.98 10.10
N PHE A 129 4.92 -17.65 10.05
CA PHE A 129 3.58 -17.09 10.22
C PHE A 129 2.59 -17.61 9.16
N GLN A 130 3.01 -17.83 7.92
CA GLN A 130 2.12 -18.35 6.88
C GLN A 130 1.71 -19.80 7.12
N GLN A 131 2.58 -20.60 7.73
CA GLN A 131 2.37 -22.04 7.92
C GLN A 131 1.65 -22.36 9.24
N LYS A 132 1.86 -21.56 10.27
CA LYS A 132 1.33 -21.75 11.62
C LYS A 132 -0.13 -21.32 11.72
N LYS A 133 -0.92 -22.07 12.51
CA LYS A 133 -2.28 -21.68 12.89
C LYS A 133 -2.26 -20.83 14.15
N TYR A 134 -3.12 -19.85 14.19
CA TYR A 134 -3.29 -18.91 15.30
C TYR A 134 -4.73 -18.91 15.82
N THR A 135 -5.08 -17.92 16.60
CA THR A 135 -6.46 -17.73 17.07
C THR A 135 -7.43 -17.53 15.91
N LEU A 136 -8.70 -17.87 16.10
CA LEU A 136 -9.76 -17.68 15.09
C LEU A 136 -9.79 -16.27 14.48
N LYS A 137 -9.54 -15.26 15.31
CA LYS A 137 -9.47 -13.87 14.85
C LYS A 137 -8.35 -13.63 13.83
N ILE A 138 -7.17 -14.21 14.07
CA ILE A 138 -6.02 -14.09 13.18
C ILE A 138 -6.27 -14.88 11.89
N GLU A 139 -6.79 -16.09 12.01
CA GLU A 139 -7.14 -16.92 10.84
C GLU A 139 -8.22 -16.24 9.96
N LEU A 140 -9.20 -15.57 10.57
CA LEU A 140 -10.17 -14.75 9.83
C LEU A 140 -9.49 -13.59 9.09
N LEU A 141 -8.53 -12.91 9.72
CA LEU A 141 -7.76 -11.84 9.06
C LEU A 141 -6.91 -12.38 7.90
N LYS A 142 -6.26 -13.55 8.07
CA LYS A 142 -5.53 -14.23 7.00
C LYS A 142 -6.47 -14.59 5.84
N PHE A 143 -7.64 -15.12 6.16
CA PHE A 143 -8.67 -15.46 5.15
C PHE A 143 -9.12 -14.20 4.38
N LEU A 144 -9.52 -13.14 5.08
CA LEU A 144 -9.95 -11.87 4.46
C LEU A 144 -8.84 -11.27 3.58
N ARG A 145 -7.58 -11.30 4.04
CA ARG A 145 -6.43 -10.87 3.26
C ARG A 145 -6.31 -11.67 1.96
N GLY A 146 -6.34 -13.00 2.05
CA GLY A 146 -6.26 -13.87 0.88
C GLY A 146 -7.44 -13.68 -0.08
N PHE A 147 -8.63 -13.55 0.45
CA PHE A 147 -9.85 -13.34 -0.32
C PHE A 147 -9.82 -12.01 -1.09
N THR A 148 -9.50 -10.91 -0.40
CA THR A 148 -9.41 -9.58 -1.03
C THR A 148 -8.22 -9.46 -1.98
N LEU A 149 -7.16 -10.24 -1.76
CA LEU A 149 -6.03 -10.30 -2.68
C LEU A 149 -6.46 -10.89 -4.02
N LYS A 150 -7.23 -11.99 -4.01
CA LYS A 150 -7.71 -12.67 -5.21
C LYS A 150 -8.67 -11.82 -6.07
N SER A 151 -9.31 -10.81 -5.50
CA SER A 151 -10.23 -9.93 -6.21
C SER A 151 -9.55 -8.90 -7.13
N ASN A 152 -8.22 -8.77 -7.06
CA ASN A 152 -7.49 -7.81 -7.89
C ASN A 152 -7.22 -8.34 -9.29
N ASN A 153 -7.18 -7.44 -10.28
CA ASN A 153 -6.84 -7.80 -11.67
C ASN A 153 -5.34 -8.00 -11.84
N THR A 154 -4.54 -7.12 -11.23
CA THR A 154 -3.08 -7.17 -11.30
C THR A 154 -2.49 -6.98 -9.92
N ILE A 155 -1.46 -7.76 -9.60
CA ILE A 155 -0.65 -7.58 -8.39
C ILE A 155 0.79 -7.31 -8.80
N VAL A 156 1.39 -6.32 -8.14
CA VAL A 156 2.79 -5.95 -8.29
C VAL A 156 3.53 -6.22 -6.99
N VAL A 157 4.64 -6.92 -7.05
CA VAL A 157 5.49 -7.26 -5.91
C VAL A 157 6.95 -6.87 -6.18
N PRO A 158 7.75 -6.50 -5.16
CA PRO A 158 9.15 -6.11 -5.36
C PRO A 158 10.14 -7.28 -5.37
N SER A 159 9.72 -8.50 -5.04
CA SER A 159 10.65 -9.64 -4.92
C SER A 159 10.02 -10.96 -5.33
N LYS A 160 10.88 -11.94 -5.68
CA LYS A 160 10.48 -13.33 -5.95
C LYS A 160 9.82 -13.99 -4.73
N HIS A 161 10.29 -13.67 -3.51
CA HIS A 161 9.72 -14.19 -2.27
C HIS A 161 8.23 -13.79 -2.15
N LEU A 162 7.91 -12.51 -2.28
CA LEU A 162 6.53 -12.02 -2.26
C LEU A 162 5.71 -12.52 -3.45
N MET A 163 6.34 -12.76 -4.61
CA MET A 163 5.67 -13.39 -5.74
C MET A 163 5.20 -14.81 -5.39
N ASN A 164 6.06 -15.61 -4.77
CA ASN A 164 5.71 -16.96 -4.33
C ASN A 164 4.61 -16.93 -3.24
N PHE A 165 4.73 -16.01 -2.29
CA PHE A 165 3.68 -15.79 -1.28
C PHE A 165 2.30 -15.52 -1.93
N VAL A 166 2.22 -14.61 -2.89
CA VAL A 166 0.98 -14.28 -3.60
C VAL A 166 0.43 -15.48 -4.39
N LYS A 167 1.31 -16.25 -5.04
CA LYS A 167 0.94 -17.51 -5.74
C LYS A 167 0.39 -18.54 -4.77
N ASN A 168 1.04 -18.74 -3.63
CA ASN A 168 0.61 -19.70 -2.60
C ASN A 168 -0.75 -19.34 -1.98
N LEU A 169 -1.11 -18.06 -1.97
CA LEU A 169 -2.47 -17.63 -1.60
C LEU A 169 -3.52 -17.93 -2.68
N GLY A 170 -3.10 -18.47 -3.83
CA GLY A 170 -4.01 -18.87 -4.93
C GLY A 170 -4.48 -17.71 -5.80
N PHE A 171 -3.67 -16.66 -5.98
CA PHE A 171 -3.96 -15.59 -6.94
C PHE A 171 -3.80 -16.10 -8.38
N LYS A 172 -4.79 -15.84 -9.23
CA LYS A 172 -4.83 -16.29 -10.63
C LYS A 172 -4.75 -15.15 -11.65
N GLY A 173 -4.73 -13.89 -11.20
CA GLY A 173 -4.63 -12.73 -12.06
C GLY A 173 -3.19 -12.46 -12.55
N ARG A 174 -2.99 -11.28 -13.14
CA ARG A 174 -1.67 -10.86 -13.62
C ARG A 174 -0.73 -10.52 -12.46
N LEU A 175 0.36 -11.24 -12.32
CA LEU A 175 1.35 -11.05 -11.26
C LEU A 175 2.67 -10.57 -11.87
N LEU A 176 3.15 -9.40 -11.42
CA LEU A 176 4.35 -8.76 -11.94
C LEU A 176 5.36 -8.54 -10.80
N GLN A 177 6.63 -8.81 -11.07
CA GLN A 177 7.71 -8.37 -10.20
C GLN A 177 8.26 -7.05 -10.72
N ILE A 178 8.15 -6.00 -9.91
CA ILE A 178 8.72 -4.67 -10.19
C ILE A 178 9.40 -4.20 -8.91
N ASN A 179 10.72 -4.10 -8.95
CA ASN A 179 11.51 -3.65 -7.81
C ASN A 179 11.16 -2.21 -7.42
N ASN A 180 11.35 -1.88 -6.14
CA ASN A 180 11.18 -0.51 -5.69
C ASN A 180 12.28 0.37 -6.30
N GLY A 181 11.87 1.40 -7.04
CA GLY A 181 12.79 2.43 -7.51
C GLY A 181 13.22 3.37 -6.38
N THR A 182 14.43 3.91 -6.49
CA THR A 182 14.92 5.00 -5.64
C THR A 182 15.58 6.07 -6.51
N LYS A 183 15.54 7.32 -6.06
CA LYS A 183 16.31 8.37 -6.71
C LYS A 183 17.79 8.13 -6.43
N ILE A 184 18.58 7.99 -7.49
CA ILE A 184 20.04 7.91 -7.35
C ILE A 184 20.54 9.34 -7.09
N THR A 185 20.97 9.62 -5.88
CA THR A 185 21.73 10.82 -5.54
C THR A 185 23.20 10.56 -5.85
N LYS A 186 23.80 11.37 -6.73
CA LYS A 186 25.25 11.32 -6.95
C LYS A 186 25.93 11.68 -5.62
N SER A 187 26.50 10.70 -4.93
CA SER A 187 27.36 10.98 -3.78
C SER A 187 28.67 11.61 -4.29
N LYS A 188 29.13 12.67 -3.67
CA LYS A 188 30.51 13.10 -3.83
C LYS A 188 31.39 12.00 -3.25
N LYS A 189 32.28 11.42 -4.07
CA LYS A 189 33.35 10.55 -3.57
C LYS A 189 34.19 11.38 -2.60
N THR A 190 34.08 11.11 -1.32
CA THR A 190 35.07 11.55 -0.35
C THR A 190 36.18 10.51 -0.37
N ASN A 191 37.36 10.92 -0.82
CA ASN A 191 38.58 10.13 -0.60
C ASN A 191 38.84 10.14 0.91
N LYS A 192 38.49 9.05 1.57
CA LYS A 192 38.85 8.81 2.97
C LYS A 192 39.69 7.54 3.00
N ASP A 193 40.85 7.65 3.64
CA ASP A 193 41.76 6.50 3.87
C ASP A 193 41.28 5.58 5.01
N SER A 194 40.00 5.66 5.37
CA SER A 194 39.38 4.86 6.41
C SER A 194 38.17 4.10 5.91
N PHE A 195 38.01 2.83 6.33
CA PHE A 195 36.81 2.06 6.09
C PHE A 195 35.71 2.51 7.02
N GLU A 196 34.57 2.95 6.46
CA GLU A 196 33.37 3.28 7.22
C GLU A 196 32.31 2.20 6.94
N PHE A 197 31.79 1.58 8.01
CA PHE A 197 30.68 0.64 7.90
C PHE A 197 29.37 1.36 8.25
N LEU A 198 28.40 1.37 7.34
CA LEU A 198 27.05 1.85 7.59
C LEU A 198 26.10 0.66 7.78
N ILE A 199 25.57 0.51 9.00
CA ILE A 199 24.51 -0.45 9.27
C ILE A 199 23.19 0.32 9.28
N VAL A 200 22.31 0.00 8.31
CA VAL A 200 20.94 0.54 8.27
C VAL A 200 19.99 -0.57 8.70
N SER A 201 19.47 -0.43 9.92
CA SER A 201 18.42 -1.33 10.44
C SER A 201 17.11 -0.57 10.67
N ARG A 202 16.03 -1.30 10.72
CA ARG A 202 14.69 -0.78 11.00
C ARG A 202 14.21 -1.32 12.34
#